data_90880e2d4bfae56b142d6900addff968
#
_entry.id   90880e2d4bfae56b142d6900addff968
#
_cell.length_a   1.000
_cell.length_b   1.000
_cell.length_c   1.000
_cell.angle_alpha   90.00
_cell.angle_beta   90.00
_cell.angle_gamma   90.00
#
_symmetry.space_group_name_H-M   'P 1'
#
loop_
_entity.id
_entity.type
_entity.pdbx_description
1 polymer ?
#
loop_
_entity_poly.entity_id
_entity_poly.type
_entity_poly.pdbx_seq_one_letter_code
_entity_poly.pdbx_strand_id
1 'polypeptide(L)'
;MIELKHLTKKYDHFLAVEDLNLKIETGEFFGLLGPNGSGKTTTIGMLSTLLLPTSGEIWINGELLTRQKNQLKQKLSVVTQEYSMRQDMTMNEIMEYQGRLYYMPIKKIRERSEELLEFCGLIDYRKRTVRKLSGGMKRKLMVCRALLTEPEILLLDEPTAGLDPIMNRYFLEEKKNGLMPRRRMYWMHPIIMWYSQSLRN
;
A
#
# COMPACT_ATOMS: atom_id res chain seq x y z
N MET A 1 5.08 -13.75 -4.60
CA MET A 1 6.43 -13.47 -5.14
C MET A 1 6.37 -12.29 -6.09
N ILE A 2 7.28 -11.33 -5.95
CA ILE A 2 7.47 -10.22 -6.90
C ILE A 2 8.86 -10.36 -7.50
N GLU A 3 8.98 -10.19 -8.80
CA GLU A 3 10.28 -10.15 -9.49
C GLU A 3 10.36 -8.89 -10.35
N LEU A 4 11.44 -8.14 -10.20
CA LEU A 4 11.82 -7.03 -11.07
C LEU A 4 12.99 -7.51 -11.93
N LYS A 5 12.89 -7.39 -13.24
CA LYS A 5 13.91 -7.85 -14.18
C LYS A 5 14.37 -6.67 -15.04
N HIS A 6 15.62 -6.27 -14.88
CA HIS A 6 16.24 -5.19 -15.62
C HIS A 6 15.41 -3.90 -15.62
N LEU A 7 14.74 -3.62 -14.49
CA LEU A 7 13.78 -2.54 -14.38
C LEU A 7 14.50 -1.19 -14.42
N THR A 8 14.16 -0.38 -15.42
CA THR A 8 14.77 0.93 -15.66
C THR A 8 13.71 2.00 -15.85
N LYS A 9 13.91 3.17 -15.24
CA LYS A 9 13.10 4.35 -15.45
C LYS A 9 13.97 5.57 -15.74
N LYS A 10 13.76 6.15 -16.92
CA LYS A 10 14.40 7.38 -17.37
C LYS A 10 13.34 8.46 -17.60
N TYR A 11 13.59 9.66 -17.12
CA TYR A 11 12.84 10.87 -17.40
C TYR A 11 13.74 11.81 -18.20
N ASP A 12 13.46 12.01 -19.47
CA ASP A 12 14.27 12.80 -20.39
C ASP A 12 15.78 12.48 -20.25
N HIS A 13 16.52 13.33 -19.52
CA HIS A 13 17.96 13.17 -19.28
C HIS A 13 18.30 12.59 -17.90
N PHE A 14 17.29 12.41 -17.02
CA PHE A 14 17.49 11.90 -15.66
C PHE A 14 17.17 10.41 -15.56
N LEU A 15 18.15 9.62 -15.14
CA LEU A 15 18.00 8.18 -14.89
C LEU A 15 17.61 7.98 -13.42
N ALA A 16 16.34 7.69 -13.19
CA ALA A 16 15.78 7.56 -11.84
C ALA A 16 15.95 6.16 -11.23
N VAL A 17 15.89 5.13 -12.07
CA VAL A 17 16.13 3.73 -11.70
C VAL A 17 16.89 3.09 -12.85
N GLU A 18 18.00 2.41 -12.55
CA GLU A 18 18.87 1.77 -13.54
C GLU A 18 19.01 0.29 -13.24
N ASP A 19 18.64 -0.53 -14.21
CA ASP A 19 18.84 -2.00 -14.23
C ASP A 19 18.53 -2.70 -12.90
N LEU A 20 17.44 -2.30 -12.24
CA LEU A 20 17.05 -2.87 -10.95
C LEU A 20 16.57 -4.30 -11.13
N ASN A 21 17.31 -5.22 -10.53
CA ASN A 21 16.98 -6.63 -10.45
C ASN A 21 16.68 -6.98 -8.98
N LEU A 22 15.47 -7.46 -8.70
CA LEU A 22 15.01 -7.72 -7.35
C LEU A 22 14.02 -8.87 -7.35
N LYS A 23 14.16 -9.78 -6.38
CA LYS A 23 13.20 -10.83 -6.12
C LYS A 23 12.76 -10.75 -4.67
N ILE A 24 11.44 -10.71 -4.44
CA ILE A 24 10.82 -10.68 -3.11
C ILE A 24 9.95 -11.93 -3.00
N GLU A 25 10.23 -12.75 -2.03
CA GLU A 25 9.49 -14.01 -1.84
C GLU A 25 8.11 -13.76 -1.21
N THR A 26 7.25 -14.74 -1.35
CA THR A 26 5.93 -14.69 -0.73
C THR A 26 6.05 -14.73 0.79
N GLY A 27 5.37 -13.81 1.48
CA GLY A 27 5.42 -13.69 2.94
C GLY A 27 6.63 -12.93 3.47
N GLU A 28 7.45 -12.38 2.59
CA GLU A 28 8.61 -11.58 2.96
C GLU A 28 8.21 -10.14 3.28
N PHE A 29 8.86 -9.60 4.31
CA PHE A 29 8.80 -8.20 4.70
C PHE A 29 10.03 -7.51 4.14
N PHE A 30 9.85 -6.71 3.10
CA PHE A 30 10.95 -6.13 2.35
C PHE A 30 11.01 -4.61 2.51
N GLY A 31 12.20 -4.06 2.77
CA GLY A 31 12.45 -2.62 2.86
C GLY A 31 13.44 -2.16 1.79
N LEU A 32 13.05 -1.19 0.99
CA LEU A 32 13.94 -0.54 0.03
C LEU A 32 14.52 0.74 0.65
N LEU A 33 15.77 0.72 1.08
CA LEU A 33 16.45 1.83 1.77
C LEU A 33 17.34 2.62 0.80
N GLY A 34 17.49 3.90 1.06
CA GLY A 34 18.38 4.75 0.29
C GLY A 34 18.11 6.26 0.49
N PRO A 35 19.03 7.14 0.09
CA PRO A 35 18.87 8.58 0.22
C PRO A 35 17.72 9.12 -0.63
N ASN A 36 17.32 10.37 -0.39
CA ASN A 36 16.35 11.04 -1.26
C ASN A 36 16.89 11.09 -2.70
N GLY A 37 16.03 10.85 -3.67
CA GLY A 37 16.43 10.77 -5.09
C GLY A 37 16.97 9.42 -5.55
N SER A 38 17.08 8.38 -4.69
CA SER A 38 17.56 7.05 -5.09
C SER A 38 16.54 6.19 -5.86
N GLY A 39 15.48 6.78 -6.41
CA GLY A 39 14.52 6.07 -7.26
C GLY A 39 13.43 5.30 -6.53
N LYS A 40 13.31 5.47 -5.22
CA LYS A 40 12.38 4.74 -4.35
C LYS A 40 10.93 4.91 -4.75
N THR A 41 10.41 6.11 -4.63
CA THR A 41 9.04 6.48 -5.03
C THR A 41 8.78 6.14 -6.50
N THR A 42 9.80 6.24 -7.35
CA THR A 42 9.73 5.82 -8.75
C THR A 42 9.50 4.31 -8.88
N THR A 43 10.24 3.51 -8.09
CA THR A 43 10.06 2.04 -8.07
C THR A 43 8.68 1.66 -7.56
N ILE A 44 8.19 2.28 -6.48
CA ILE A 44 6.82 2.09 -5.99
C ILE A 44 5.80 2.51 -7.05
N GLY A 45 6.02 3.64 -7.72
CA GLY A 45 5.17 4.11 -8.82
C GLY A 45 5.08 3.12 -9.97
N MET A 46 6.17 2.44 -10.31
CA MET A 46 6.16 1.38 -11.33
C MET A 46 5.46 0.11 -10.85
N LEU A 47 5.72 -0.33 -9.61
CA LEU A 47 5.04 -1.46 -8.97
C LEU A 47 3.53 -1.25 -8.86
N SER A 48 3.10 -0.02 -8.58
CA SER A 48 1.68 0.34 -8.50
C SER A 48 1.02 0.60 -9.85
N THR A 49 1.76 0.49 -10.96
CA THR A 49 1.33 0.83 -12.32
C THR A 49 0.96 2.31 -12.55
N LEU A 50 1.25 3.19 -11.61
CA LEU A 50 1.11 4.64 -11.77
C LEU A 50 2.13 5.18 -12.77
N LEU A 51 3.33 4.59 -12.78
CA LEU A 51 4.38 4.88 -13.74
C LEU A 51 4.63 3.65 -14.63
N LEU A 52 4.96 3.89 -15.90
CA LEU A 52 5.46 2.84 -16.77
C LEU A 52 6.99 2.80 -16.70
N PRO A 53 7.61 1.62 -16.63
CA PRO A 53 9.03 1.49 -16.82
C PRO A 53 9.43 1.95 -18.23
N THR A 54 10.67 2.43 -18.38
CA THR A 54 11.27 2.70 -19.69
C THR A 54 11.68 1.39 -20.35
N SER A 55 12.23 0.47 -19.56
CA SER A 55 12.55 -0.91 -19.96
C SER A 55 12.50 -1.85 -18.77
N GLY A 56 12.58 -3.15 -19.01
CA GLY A 56 12.48 -4.19 -18.00
C GLY A 56 11.04 -4.58 -17.69
N GLU A 57 10.90 -5.51 -16.77
CA GLU A 57 9.61 -6.18 -16.48
C GLU A 57 9.37 -6.31 -15.00
N ILE A 58 8.09 -6.32 -14.63
CA ILE A 58 7.61 -6.59 -13.27
C ILE A 58 6.71 -7.81 -13.32
N TRP A 59 7.02 -8.81 -12.53
CA TRP A 59 6.26 -10.04 -12.43
C TRP A 59 5.68 -10.20 -11.03
N ILE A 60 4.41 -10.60 -10.95
CA ILE A 60 3.72 -10.89 -9.68
C ILE A 60 3.16 -12.29 -9.76
N ASN A 61 3.62 -13.19 -8.88
CA ASN A 61 3.21 -14.59 -8.85
C ASN A 61 3.35 -15.30 -10.21
N GLY A 62 4.39 -14.98 -10.98
CA GLY A 62 4.64 -15.53 -12.30
C GLY A 62 3.81 -14.91 -13.43
N GLU A 63 3.05 -13.86 -13.15
CA GLU A 63 2.30 -13.10 -14.17
C GLU A 63 2.92 -11.73 -14.40
N LEU A 64 3.12 -11.36 -15.67
CA LEU A 64 3.64 -10.03 -16.04
C LEU A 64 2.64 -8.93 -15.68
N LEU A 65 3.09 -7.95 -14.89
CA LEU A 65 2.28 -6.80 -14.51
C LEU A 65 2.21 -5.79 -15.65
N THR A 66 1.01 -5.54 -16.15
CA THR A 66 0.75 -4.52 -17.19
C THR A 66 -0.41 -3.62 -16.79
N ARG A 67 -0.55 -2.45 -17.44
CA ARG A 67 -1.68 -1.55 -17.20
C ARG A 67 -3.05 -2.17 -17.47
N GLN A 68 -3.14 -3.14 -18.36
CA GLN A 68 -4.39 -3.81 -18.75
C GLN A 68 -4.78 -4.93 -17.78
N LYS A 69 -3.88 -5.44 -16.96
CA LYS A 69 -4.12 -6.54 -16.02
C LYS A 69 -4.83 -6.06 -14.74
N ASN A 70 -6.11 -5.72 -14.86
CA ASN A 70 -6.92 -5.23 -13.73
C ASN A 70 -6.99 -6.22 -12.55
N GLN A 71 -7.00 -7.51 -12.81
CA GLN A 71 -7.01 -8.54 -11.76
C GLN A 71 -5.75 -8.51 -10.89
N LEU A 72 -4.56 -8.30 -11.50
CA LEU A 72 -3.32 -8.13 -10.73
C LEU A 72 -3.32 -6.83 -9.93
N LYS A 73 -3.85 -5.75 -10.52
CA LYS A 73 -3.93 -4.45 -9.81
C LYS A 73 -4.86 -4.49 -8.62
N GLN A 74 -5.93 -5.27 -8.66
CA GLN A 74 -6.83 -5.47 -7.52
C GLN A 74 -6.14 -6.15 -6.32
N LYS A 75 -5.05 -6.87 -6.55
CA LYS A 75 -4.24 -7.50 -5.51
C LYS A 75 -3.25 -6.54 -4.84
N LEU A 76 -3.07 -5.36 -5.43
CA LEU A 76 -2.14 -4.34 -4.98
C LEU A 76 -2.89 -3.23 -4.25
N SER A 77 -2.32 -2.75 -3.15
CA SER A 77 -2.74 -1.50 -2.53
C SER A 77 -1.54 -0.63 -2.19
N VAL A 78 -1.73 0.68 -2.28
CA VAL A 78 -0.65 1.65 -2.09
C VAL A 78 -1.06 2.69 -1.06
N VAL A 79 -0.19 2.93 -0.09
CA VAL A 79 -0.25 4.07 0.80
C VAL A 79 0.83 5.06 0.36
N THR A 80 0.42 6.13 -0.30
CA THR A 80 1.31 7.18 -0.80
C THR A 80 1.72 8.15 0.30
N GLN A 81 2.79 8.91 0.08
CA GLN A 81 3.23 9.97 0.97
C GLN A 81 2.18 11.07 1.11
N GLU A 82 1.55 11.46 -0.01
CA GLU A 82 0.52 12.50 -0.01
C GLU A 82 -0.89 11.97 0.31
N TYR A 83 -1.70 12.84 0.90
CA TYR A 83 -3.09 12.52 1.25
C TYR A 83 -4.02 12.61 0.02
N SER A 84 -4.05 11.57 -0.80
CA SER A 84 -4.89 11.48 -1.99
C SER A 84 -6.35 11.13 -1.65
N MET A 85 -7.01 11.92 -0.79
CA MET A 85 -8.39 11.72 -0.38
C MET A 85 -9.24 12.99 -0.59
N ARG A 86 -10.48 12.79 -0.99
CA ARG A 86 -11.46 13.90 -1.10
C ARG A 86 -11.72 14.51 0.28
N GLN A 87 -11.48 15.81 0.39
CA GLN A 87 -11.52 16.53 1.66
C GLN A 87 -12.95 16.80 2.17
N ASP A 88 -13.92 16.77 1.28
CA ASP A 88 -15.35 16.98 1.52
C ASP A 88 -16.11 15.72 1.98
N MET A 89 -15.54 14.54 1.77
CA MET A 89 -16.12 13.26 2.19
C MET A 89 -15.82 12.94 3.65
N THR A 90 -16.73 12.23 4.30
CA THR A 90 -16.53 11.61 5.62
C THR A 90 -15.64 10.37 5.52
N MET A 91 -15.12 9.90 6.66
CA MET A 91 -14.35 8.64 6.68
C MET A 91 -15.18 7.46 6.14
N ASN A 92 -16.44 7.34 6.54
CA ASN A 92 -17.32 6.28 6.05
C ASN A 92 -17.50 6.34 4.53
N GLU A 93 -17.71 7.55 3.98
CA GLU A 93 -17.85 7.73 2.55
C GLU A 93 -16.54 7.41 1.79
N ILE A 94 -15.37 7.74 2.36
CA ILE A 94 -14.07 7.34 1.79
C ILE A 94 -13.93 5.82 1.75
N MET A 95 -14.30 5.12 2.83
CA MET A 95 -14.23 3.67 2.90
C MET A 95 -15.23 3.03 1.93
N GLU A 96 -16.46 3.53 1.88
CA GLU A 96 -17.48 3.04 0.96
C GLU A 96 -17.06 3.27 -0.51
N TYR A 97 -16.56 4.45 -0.82
CA TYR A 97 -16.06 4.78 -2.16
C TYR A 97 -14.94 3.81 -2.59
N GLN A 98 -13.97 3.57 -1.71
CA GLN A 98 -12.88 2.62 -1.97
C GLN A 98 -13.40 1.21 -2.24
N GLY A 99 -14.28 0.70 -1.38
CA GLY A 99 -14.82 -0.66 -1.54
C GLY A 99 -15.62 -0.81 -2.84
N ARG A 100 -16.40 0.21 -3.22
CA ARG A 100 -17.16 0.21 -4.48
C ARG A 100 -16.25 0.20 -5.71
N LEU A 101 -15.12 0.91 -5.69
CA LEU A 101 -14.11 0.86 -6.76
C LEU A 101 -13.55 -0.55 -7.00
N TYR A 102 -13.54 -1.37 -5.95
CA TYR A 102 -13.08 -2.77 -6.00
C TYR A 102 -14.22 -3.77 -6.09
N TYR A 103 -15.44 -3.31 -6.42
CA TYR A 103 -16.64 -4.14 -6.58
C TYR A 103 -17.00 -4.97 -5.35
N MET A 104 -16.64 -4.49 -4.15
CA MET A 104 -16.99 -5.17 -2.90
C MET A 104 -18.49 -5.05 -2.59
N PRO A 105 -19.14 -6.11 -2.06
CA PRO A 105 -20.51 -6.03 -1.56
C PRO A 105 -20.63 -4.99 -0.43
N ILE A 106 -21.68 -4.18 -0.44
CA ILE A 106 -21.87 -3.10 0.55
C ILE A 106 -21.86 -3.59 2.00
N LYS A 107 -22.39 -4.78 2.25
CA LYS A 107 -22.35 -5.41 3.56
C LYS A 107 -20.92 -5.65 4.03
N LYS A 108 -20.08 -6.25 3.17
CA LYS A 108 -18.65 -6.50 3.48
C LYS A 108 -17.88 -5.18 3.66
N ILE A 109 -18.20 -4.16 2.85
CA ILE A 109 -17.58 -2.83 3.00
C ILE A 109 -17.86 -2.27 4.41
N ARG A 110 -19.11 -2.32 4.87
CA ARG A 110 -19.50 -1.77 6.18
C ARG A 110 -18.84 -2.53 7.32
N GLU A 111 -18.94 -3.86 7.33
CA GLU A 111 -18.34 -4.71 8.36
C GLU A 111 -16.83 -4.49 8.46
N ARG A 112 -16.13 -4.54 7.33
CA ARG A 112 -14.68 -4.37 7.31
C ARG A 112 -14.24 -2.93 7.61
N SER A 113 -15.03 -1.92 7.22
CA SER A 113 -14.76 -0.53 7.57
C SER A 113 -14.87 -0.27 9.05
N GLU A 114 -15.90 -0.79 9.72
CA GLU A 114 -16.05 -0.66 11.17
C GLU A 114 -14.88 -1.31 11.90
N GLU A 115 -14.53 -2.54 11.56
CA GLU A 115 -13.38 -3.26 12.10
C GLU A 115 -12.08 -2.49 11.98
N LEU A 116 -11.75 -1.99 10.77
CA LEU A 116 -10.51 -1.27 10.52
C LEU A 116 -10.47 0.11 11.19
N LEU A 117 -11.59 0.83 11.21
CA LEU A 117 -11.69 2.13 11.88
C LEU A 117 -11.59 1.97 13.40
N GLU A 118 -12.20 0.93 13.97
CA GLU A 118 -12.08 0.60 15.40
C GLU A 118 -10.64 0.25 15.76
N PHE A 119 -10.02 -0.65 14.99
CA PHE A 119 -8.62 -1.03 15.15
C PHE A 119 -7.66 0.17 15.15
N CYS A 120 -7.88 1.14 14.27
CA CYS A 120 -7.07 2.36 14.19
C CYS A 120 -7.47 3.45 15.21
N GLY A 121 -8.50 3.22 16.04
CA GLY A 121 -9.03 4.20 16.98
C GLY A 121 -9.69 5.40 16.29
N LEU A 122 -10.36 5.16 15.16
CA LEU A 122 -11.04 6.18 14.36
C LEU A 122 -12.56 6.06 14.36
N ILE A 123 -13.12 5.00 14.96
CA ILE A 123 -14.55 4.66 14.86
C ILE A 123 -15.48 5.80 15.31
N ASP A 124 -15.14 6.51 16.40
CA ASP A 124 -15.92 7.63 16.91
C ASP A 124 -15.93 8.85 15.98
N TYR A 125 -14.95 8.91 15.09
CA TYR A 125 -14.77 10.01 14.14
C TYR A 125 -15.29 9.69 12.74
N ARG A 126 -15.88 8.50 12.52
CA ARG A 126 -16.24 7.98 11.19
C ARG A 126 -17.16 8.89 10.35
N LYS A 127 -17.94 9.76 11.02
CA LYS A 127 -18.82 10.76 10.38
C LYS A 127 -18.14 12.10 10.14
N ARG A 128 -16.89 12.31 10.59
CA ARG A 128 -16.15 13.55 10.33
C ARG A 128 -15.63 13.58 8.90
N THR A 129 -15.68 14.76 8.29
CA THR A 129 -15.08 14.97 6.96
C THR A 129 -13.56 14.96 7.05
N VAL A 130 -12.90 14.49 5.98
CA VAL A 130 -11.42 14.38 5.89
C VAL A 130 -10.75 15.73 6.17
N ARG A 131 -11.34 16.85 5.75
CA ARG A 131 -10.82 18.20 6.01
C ARG A 131 -10.64 18.51 7.50
N LYS A 132 -11.50 17.93 8.36
CA LYS A 132 -11.50 18.17 9.82
C LYS A 132 -10.61 17.20 10.59
N LEU A 133 -9.88 16.30 9.92
CA LEU A 133 -9.00 15.32 10.54
C LEU A 133 -7.59 15.90 10.75
N SER A 134 -6.94 15.48 11.84
CA SER A 134 -5.51 15.72 12.03
C SER A 134 -4.68 14.94 10.99
N GLY A 135 -3.41 15.33 10.80
CA GLY A 135 -2.50 14.61 9.89
C GLY A 135 -2.37 13.13 10.26
N GLY A 136 -2.22 12.81 11.55
CA GLY A 136 -2.16 11.43 12.02
C GLY A 136 -3.46 10.65 11.75
N MET A 137 -4.65 11.27 11.93
CA MET A 137 -5.92 10.62 11.60
C MET A 137 -6.07 10.39 10.09
N LYS A 138 -5.65 11.34 9.27
CA LYS A 138 -5.63 11.17 7.80
C LYS A 138 -4.73 10.00 7.40
N ARG A 139 -3.55 9.87 8.03
CA ARG A 139 -2.61 8.78 7.75
C ARG A 139 -3.21 7.42 8.14
N LYS A 140 -3.80 7.32 9.33
CA LYS A 140 -4.52 6.13 9.77
C LYS A 140 -5.65 5.74 8.81
N LEU A 141 -6.44 6.72 8.35
CA LEU A 141 -7.52 6.47 7.39
C LEU A 141 -6.99 5.98 6.04
N MET A 142 -5.83 6.46 5.57
CA MET A 142 -5.20 5.93 4.36
C MET A 142 -4.84 4.45 4.50
N VAL A 143 -4.36 4.04 5.67
CA VAL A 143 -4.09 2.63 5.96
C VAL A 143 -5.37 1.82 5.99
N CYS A 144 -6.41 2.28 6.71
CA CYS A 144 -7.72 1.60 6.71
C CYS A 144 -8.24 1.40 5.28
N ARG A 145 -8.16 2.46 4.46
CA ARG A 145 -8.57 2.42 3.05
C ARG A 145 -7.77 1.39 2.24
N ALA A 146 -6.45 1.33 2.46
CA ALA A 146 -5.58 0.40 1.75
C ALA A 146 -5.83 -1.05 2.15
N LEU A 147 -6.14 -1.31 3.43
CA LEU A 147 -6.41 -2.64 3.96
C LEU A 147 -7.84 -3.13 3.72
N LEU A 148 -8.78 -2.22 3.39
CA LEU A 148 -10.19 -2.56 3.18
C LEU A 148 -10.39 -3.66 2.13
N THR A 149 -9.59 -3.61 1.07
CA THR A 149 -9.69 -4.52 -0.08
C THR A 149 -8.95 -5.84 0.11
N GLU A 150 -8.38 -6.08 1.31
CA GLU A 150 -7.60 -7.28 1.63
C GLU A 150 -6.52 -7.56 0.55
N PRO A 151 -5.62 -6.62 0.27
CA PRO A 151 -4.65 -6.76 -0.79
C PRO A 151 -3.63 -7.87 -0.51
N GLU A 152 -3.20 -8.59 -1.56
CA GLU A 152 -2.08 -9.54 -1.45
C GLU A 152 -0.73 -8.82 -1.31
N ILE A 153 -0.64 -7.58 -1.80
CA ILE A 153 0.57 -6.75 -1.78
C ILE A 153 0.21 -5.36 -1.30
N LEU A 154 0.85 -4.92 -0.23
CA LEU A 154 0.72 -3.56 0.30
C LEU A 154 2.02 -2.81 0.09
N LEU A 155 1.98 -1.73 -0.68
CA LEU A 155 3.09 -0.83 -0.94
C LEU A 155 2.95 0.40 -0.03
N LEU A 156 4.01 0.74 0.71
CA LEU A 156 4.03 1.92 1.57
C LEU A 156 5.14 2.86 1.09
N ASP A 157 4.78 4.09 0.71
CA ASP A 157 5.72 5.13 0.32
C ASP A 157 5.92 6.11 1.48
N GLU A 158 7.11 6.09 2.07
CA GLU A 158 7.48 6.87 3.25
C GLU A 158 6.46 6.78 4.40
N PRO A 159 6.25 5.60 4.99
CA PRO A 159 5.43 5.48 6.18
C PRO A 159 6.05 6.33 7.29
N THR A 160 5.38 7.41 7.68
CA THR A 160 5.86 8.29 8.75
C THR A 160 5.89 7.55 10.08
N ALA A 161 6.83 7.93 10.95
CA ALA A 161 6.92 7.44 12.32
C ALA A 161 5.54 7.55 13.01
N GLY A 162 4.95 6.41 13.36
CA GLY A 162 3.60 6.32 13.94
C GLY A 162 2.67 5.32 13.25
N LEU A 163 2.95 4.92 11.99
CA LEU A 163 2.26 3.79 11.36
C LEU A 163 2.87 2.45 11.76
N ASP A 164 4.18 2.40 12.01
CA ASP A 164 4.88 1.17 12.39
C ASP A 164 4.21 0.41 13.55
N PRO A 165 3.79 1.08 14.67
CA PRO A 165 3.09 0.38 15.74
C PRO A 165 1.72 -0.15 15.32
N ILE A 166 0.98 0.59 14.48
CA ILE A 166 -0.36 0.18 14.01
C ILE A 166 -0.24 -0.98 13.04
N MET A 167 0.70 -0.89 12.09
CA MET A 167 0.93 -1.95 11.12
C MET A 167 1.45 -3.21 11.79
N ASN A 168 2.44 -3.09 12.69
CA ASN A 168 2.95 -4.21 13.46
C ASN A 168 1.85 -4.87 14.30
N ARG A 169 1.01 -4.07 14.97
CA ARG A 169 -0.12 -4.58 15.74
C ARG A 169 -1.13 -5.28 14.84
N TYR A 170 -1.50 -4.70 13.69
CA TYR A 170 -2.40 -5.30 12.72
C TYR A 170 -1.91 -6.69 12.30
N PHE A 171 -0.65 -6.80 11.93
CA PHE A 171 -0.06 -8.07 11.52
C PHE A 171 0.04 -9.11 12.65
N LEU A 172 0.33 -8.67 13.86
CA LEU A 172 0.40 -9.55 15.01
C LEU A 172 -0.99 -10.08 15.43
N GLU A 173 -2.03 -9.26 15.35
CA GLU A 173 -3.39 -9.63 15.69
C GLU A 173 -4.03 -10.54 14.63
N GLU A 174 -3.86 -10.25 13.35
CA GLU A 174 -4.29 -11.12 12.25
C GLU A 174 -3.66 -12.52 12.37
N LYS A 175 -2.38 -12.58 12.75
CA LYS A 175 -1.66 -13.84 12.97
C LYS A 175 -2.17 -14.62 14.19
N LYS A 176 -2.58 -13.93 15.27
CA LYS A 176 -3.08 -14.55 16.50
C LYS A 176 -4.50 -15.06 16.37
N ASN A 177 -5.36 -14.32 15.68
CA ASN A 177 -6.79 -14.60 15.65
C ASN A 177 -7.20 -15.67 14.62
N GLY A 178 -6.26 -16.22 13.84
CA GLY A 178 -6.57 -17.19 12.79
C GLY A 178 -7.57 -16.65 11.77
N LEU A 179 -7.82 -15.34 11.78
CA LEU A 179 -8.67 -14.61 10.85
C LEU A 179 -8.02 -14.53 9.46
N MET A 180 -6.80 -15.05 9.36
CA MET A 180 -6.27 -15.45 8.06
C MET A 180 -7.17 -16.56 7.53
N PRO A 181 -7.99 -16.33 6.50
CA PRO A 181 -8.69 -17.42 5.87
C PRO A 181 -7.64 -18.47 5.48
N ARG A 182 -7.96 -19.77 5.64
CA ARG A 182 -7.16 -20.91 5.16
C ARG A 182 -6.96 -20.94 3.64
N ARG A 183 -7.40 -19.95 2.91
CA ARG A 183 -6.83 -19.56 1.63
C ARG A 183 -5.46 -19.03 1.97
N ARG A 184 -4.45 -19.68 1.42
CA ARG A 184 -3.08 -19.22 1.33
C ARG A 184 -3.08 -17.74 0.94
N MET A 185 -3.38 -16.85 1.90
CA MET A 185 -2.82 -15.54 1.87
C MET A 185 -1.34 -15.82 2.05
N TYR A 186 -0.72 -16.06 0.92
CA TYR A 186 0.68 -15.80 0.82
C TYR A 186 0.76 -14.34 1.22
N TRP A 187 1.10 -14.13 2.49
CA TRP A 187 1.54 -12.84 2.93
C TRP A 187 2.78 -12.55 2.09
N MET A 188 2.56 -12.15 0.86
CA MET A 188 3.49 -11.30 0.23
C MET A 188 3.37 -10.01 1.00
N HIS A 189 4.01 -10.01 2.17
CA HIS A 189 4.49 -8.82 2.78
C HIS A 189 5.75 -8.43 2.02
N PRO A 190 5.66 -7.73 0.95
CA PRO A 190 6.54 -6.64 0.80
C PRO A 190 5.77 -5.43 1.31
N ILE A 191 5.72 -5.24 2.64
CA ILE A 191 5.75 -3.89 3.11
C ILE A 191 7.11 -3.43 2.62
N ILE A 192 7.12 -2.72 1.51
CA ILE A 192 8.24 -1.88 1.18
C ILE A 192 8.15 -0.76 2.20
N MET A 193 8.61 -1.05 3.43
CA MET A 193 8.76 -0.04 4.46
C MET A 193 10.01 0.75 4.12
N TRP A 194 9.79 1.94 3.65
CA TRP A 194 10.78 2.96 3.50
C TRP A 194 11.06 3.57 4.85
N TYR A 195 12.12 3.14 5.49
CA TYR A 195 12.72 3.83 6.61
C TYR A 195 13.78 4.78 6.06
N SER A 196 13.44 6.05 5.90
CA SER A 196 14.45 7.09 5.74
C SER A 196 14.96 7.46 7.14
N GLN A 197 15.92 6.73 7.67
CA GLN A 197 16.80 7.32 8.67
C GLN A 197 17.75 8.24 7.92
N SER A 198 17.56 9.55 8.09
CA SER A 198 18.66 10.48 7.95
C SER A 198 19.68 10.10 9.03
N LEU A 199 20.69 9.37 8.69
CA LEU A 199 21.92 9.30 9.47
C LEU A 199 22.47 10.73 9.47
N ARG A 200 22.24 11.45 10.58
CA ARG A 200 23.06 12.62 10.90
C ARG A 200 24.43 12.05 11.31
N ASN A 201 25.42 12.36 10.50
CA ASN A 201 26.79 12.48 11.00
C ASN A 201 26.88 13.66 11.97
#